data_79eb28f3de0be0a7c63ab875a7d48dc2
#
_entry.id   79eb28f3de0be0a7c63ab875a7d48dc2
#
_cell.length_a   1.000
_cell.length_b   1.000
_cell.length_c   1.000
_cell.angle_alpha   90.00
_cell.angle_beta   90.00
_cell.angle_gamma   90.00
#
_symmetry.space_group_name_H-M   'P 1'
#
loop_
_entity.id
_entity.type
_entity.pdbx_description
1 polymer ?
#
loop_
_entity_poly.entity_id
_entity_poly.type
_entity_poly.pdbx_seq_one_letter_code
_entity_poly.pdbx_strand_id
1 'polypeptide(L)'
;MKRTIAAAALFFAAAAAADEPTLIRFGRGFAAEEQVWLMSVRTDLTPNQGKKYQLKQILFQANPERFQAYLAGELDAGTAPGLAVIFARSEGVDMKLVASICQEAKGENYFSTTYMVKDDGPIKRVQDLKGGTIGVVGYKTATDLWARAGLLNAGLVPDKDTKVFSLGFPAMGDAVRTDKVQAGTFVEPFYSQQVAKGGLRKLFTAVEAVGYDHELLDVWFGEKFLKAHPDVVRAFLADYVAVTKYYLSNMEQAKRDLHKANFVRGPIEAYLKNADWRRDPNGRLNVESLKKLSTFMLDKLHWLDKPVNVDAMVDQSYLPR
;
A
#
# COMPACT_ATOMS: atom_id res chain seq x y z
N MET A 1 54.35 -46.59 -46.67
CA MET A 1 53.26 -46.64 -45.71
C MET A 1 53.16 -45.24 -45.05
N LYS A 2 52.24 -44.39 -45.51
CA LYS A 2 52.00 -43.05 -44.95
C LYS A 2 50.79 -43.16 -44.01
N ARG A 3 50.97 -42.88 -42.70
CA ARG A 3 49.89 -42.80 -41.69
C ARG A 3 49.35 -41.41 -41.67
N THR A 4 48.11 -41.25 -42.06
CA THR A 4 47.32 -39.99 -41.91
C THR A 4 46.72 -39.98 -40.56
N ILE A 5 47.09 -39.00 -39.74
CA ILE A 5 46.47 -38.70 -38.39
C ILE A 5 45.32 -37.74 -38.65
N ALA A 6 44.09 -38.18 -38.44
CA ALA A 6 42.93 -37.34 -38.45
C ALA A 6 42.78 -36.67 -37.07
N ALA A 7 42.89 -35.34 -36.99
CA ALA A 7 42.60 -34.57 -35.81
C ALA A 7 41.09 -34.33 -35.68
N ALA A 8 40.45 -34.95 -34.69
CA ALA A 8 39.06 -34.67 -34.35
C ALA A 8 38.99 -33.38 -33.52
N ALA A 9 38.43 -32.32 -34.08
CA ALA A 9 38.12 -31.10 -33.37
C ALA A 9 36.86 -31.29 -32.52
N LEU A 10 37.01 -31.36 -31.20
CA LEU A 10 35.90 -31.33 -30.25
C LEU A 10 35.41 -29.90 -30.13
N PHE A 11 34.22 -29.59 -30.69
CA PHE A 11 33.48 -28.39 -30.42
C PHE A 11 32.83 -28.53 -29.01
N PHE A 12 33.40 -27.89 -28.00
CA PHE A 12 32.70 -27.64 -26.77
C PHE A 12 31.70 -26.50 -27.01
N ALA A 13 30.42 -26.85 -27.16
CA ALA A 13 29.34 -25.90 -27.03
C ALA A 13 29.28 -25.49 -25.56
N ALA A 14 29.77 -24.28 -25.24
CA ALA A 14 29.52 -23.66 -23.95
C ALA A 14 28.01 -23.42 -23.82
N ALA A 15 27.31 -24.28 -23.11
CA ALA A 15 25.97 -24.01 -22.67
C ALA A 15 26.07 -22.75 -21.77
N ALA A 16 25.55 -21.63 -22.23
CA ALA A 16 25.39 -20.45 -21.38
C ALA A 16 24.54 -20.90 -20.19
N ALA A 17 25.15 -21.00 -19.04
CA ALA A 17 24.41 -21.17 -17.79
C ALA A 17 23.42 -20.00 -17.71
N ALA A 18 22.13 -20.30 -17.76
CA ALA A 18 21.12 -19.28 -17.52
C ALA A 18 21.37 -18.77 -16.09
N ASP A 19 21.60 -17.47 -15.95
CA ASP A 19 21.77 -16.85 -14.63
C ASP A 19 20.56 -17.20 -13.77
N GLU A 20 20.81 -17.65 -12.53
CA GLU A 20 19.72 -17.92 -11.60
C GLU A 20 18.87 -16.67 -11.37
N PRO A 21 17.53 -16.81 -11.29
CA PRO A 21 16.65 -15.68 -11.06
C PRO A 21 17.02 -14.93 -9.78
N THR A 22 17.17 -13.61 -9.87
CA THR A 22 17.48 -12.78 -8.69
C THR A 22 16.34 -12.85 -7.69
N LEU A 23 16.63 -13.20 -6.44
CA LEU A 23 15.64 -13.22 -5.37
C LEU A 23 15.24 -11.77 -4.99
N ILE A 24 13.92 -11.50 -5.00
CA ILE A 24 13.32 -10.28 -4.42
C ILE A 24 12.61 -10.66 -3.12
N ARG A 25 13.17 -10.25 -1.99
CA ARG A 25 12.55 -10.39 -0.67
C ARG A 25 11.61 -9.20 -0.47
N PHE A 26 10.31 -9.45 -0.61
CA PHE A 26 9.28 -8.43 -0.71
C PHE A 26 8.39 -8.41 0.53
N GLY A 27 8.46 -7.33 1.31
CA GLY A 27 7.60 -7.12 2.49
C GLY A 27 6.21 -6.64 2.08
N ARG A 28 5.15 -7.36 2.45
CA ARG A 28 3.76 -7.01 2.17
C ARG A 28 2.90 -6.89 3.43
N GLY A 29 1.77 -6.21 3.31
CA GLY A 29 0.69 -6.20 4.29
C GLY A 29 -0.44 -7.18 3.96
N PHE A 30 -1.61 -6.90 4.53
CA PHE A 30 -2.79 -7.78 4.45
C PHE A 30 -4.05 -7.07 3.90
N ALA A 31 -3.92 -5.86 3.37
CA ALA A 31 -5.04 -5.10 2.81
C ALA A 31 -4.60 -4.25 1.61
N ALA A 32 -5.47 -4.10 0.63
CA ALA A 32 -5.32 -3.24 -0.55
C ALA A 32 -4.17 -3.58 -1.51
N GLU A 33 -3.59 -4.77 -1.42
CA GLU A 33 -2.41 -5.19 -2.19
C GLU A 33 -2.72 -6.33 -3.18
N GLU A 34 -3.94 -6.41 -3.67
CA GLU A 34 -4.46 -7.54 -4.45
C GLU A 34 -3.57 -7.86 -5.67
N GLN A 35 -3.10 -6.85 -6.41
CA GLN A 35 -2.22 -7.09 -7.56
C GLN A 35 -0.85 -7.66 -7.14
N VAL A 36 -0.30 -7.27 -5.98
CA VAL A 36 0.94 -7.85 -5.46
C VAL A 36 0.74 -9.32 -5.08
N TRP A 37 -0.38 -9.63 -4.41
CA TRP A 37 -0.70 -11.01 -4.04
C TRP A 37 -0.93 -11.90 -5.26
N LEU A 38 -1.62 -11.37 -6.29
CA LEU A 38 -1.87 -12.06 -7.56
C LEU A 38 -0.58 -12.46 -8.28
N MET A 39 0.51 -11.69 -8.15
CA MET A 39 1.79 -12.07 -8.73
C MET A 39 2.29 -13.44 -8.25
N SER A 40 1.89 -13.89 -7.04
CA SER A 40 2.22 -15.23 -6.55
C SER A 40 1.14 -16.28 -6.87
N VAL A 41 -0.08 -15.87 -7.20
CA VAL A 41 -1.23 -16.75 -7.47
C VAL A 41 -1.38 -17.01 -8.97
N ARG A 42 -1.19 -15.97 -9.78
CA ARG A 42 -1.36 -15.98 -11.23
C ARG A 42 0.00 -15.85 -11.92
N THR A 43 0.83 -16.88 -11.74
CA THR A 43 2.18 -16.95 -12.34
C THR A 43 2.16 -16.99 -13.86
N ASP A 44 1.03 -17.34 -14.47
CA ASP A 44 0.76 -17.22 -15.91
C ASP A 44 0.78 -15.75 -16.40
N LEU A 45 0.52 -14.78 -15.52
CA LEU A 45 0.56 -13.34 -15.81
C LEU A 45 1.94 -12.71 -15.54
N THR A 46 2.88 -13.46 -14.97
CA THR A 46 4.21 -12.97 -14.58
C THR A 46 5.32 -13.75 -15.31
N PRO A 47 5.46 -13.60 -16.65
CA PRO A 47 6.38 -14.39 -17.48
C PRO A 47 7.86 -14.19 -17.15
N ASN A 48 8.23 -13.15 -16.41
CA ASN A 48 9.59 -12.88 -15.95
C ASN A 48 9.91 -13.57 -14.62
N GLN A 49 8.89 -13.94 -13.83
CA GLN A 49 9.09 -14.67 -12.57
C GLN A 49 9.59 -16.10 -12.86
N GLY A 50 10.59 -16.55 -12.10
CA GLY A 50 11.29 -17.80 -12.35
C GLY A 50 12.34 -17.74 -13.47
N LYS A 51 12.48 -16.58 -14.18
CA LYS A 51 13.49 -16.36 -15.22
C LYS A 51 14.42 -15.19 -14.90
N LYS A 52 13.85 -14.01 -14.64
CA LYS A 52 14.61 -12.81 -14.30
C LYS A 52 14.66 -12.57 -12.79
N TYR A 53 13.57 -12.89 -12.11
CA TYR A 53 13.48 -12.76 -10.66
C TYR A 53 12.67 -13.91 -10.04
N GLN A 54 12.91 -14.14 -8.75
CA GLN A 54 12.08 -14.98 -7.89
C GLN A 54 11.46 -14.09 -6.80
N LEU A 55 10.13 -14.00 -6.73
CA LEU A 55 9.44 -13.20 -5.73
C LEU A 55 9.17 -14.01 -4.45
N LYS A 56 9.73 -13.58 -3.32
CA LYS A 56 9.44 -14.10 -2.00
C LYS A 56 8.67 -13.05 -1.21
N GLN A 57 7.36 -13.21 -1.11
CA GLN A 57 6.50 -12.33 -0.32
C GLN A 57 6.55 -12.70 1.16
N ILE A 58 6.77 -11.71 2.04
CA ILE A 58 6.85 -11.86 3.50
C ILE A 58 5.80 -10.94 4.12
N LEU A 59 4.89 -11.52 4.90
CA LEU A 59 3.80 -10.78 5.55
C LEU A 59 4.29 -10.08 6.82
N PHE A 60 3.96 -8.80 6.94
CA PHE A 60 4.17 -7.99 8.13
C PHE A 60 2.85 -7.39 8.61
N GLN A 61 2.70 -7.24 9.92
CA GLN A 61 1.50 -6.65 10.51
C GLN A 61 1.48 -5.13 10.41
N ALA A 62 2.66 -4.48 10.42
CA ALA A 62 2.81 -3.04 10.42
C ALA A 62 4.04 -2.57 9.63
N ASN A 63 4.00 -1.30 9.15
CA ASN A 63 5.11 -0.68 8.43
C ASN A 63 6.42 -0.55 9.25
N PRO A 64 6.40 -0.22 10.57
CA PRO A 64 7.63 -0.14 11.35
C PRO A 64 8.42 -1.45 11.34
N GLU A 65 7.77 -2.60 11.53
CA GLU A 65 8.42 -3.91 11.47
C GLU A 65 9.03 -4.17 10.08
N ARG A 66 8.32 -3.81 9.02
CA ARG A 66 8.78 -3.96 7.64
C ARG A 66 10.01 -3.10 7.34
N PHE A 67 10.02 -1.86 7.83
CA PHE A 67 11.18 -0.98 7.68
C PHE A 67 12.38 -1.42 8.51
N GLN A 68 12.16 -1.97 9.71
CA GLN A 68 13.23 -2.57 10.51
C GLN A 68 13.85 -3.79 9.81
N ALA A 69 13.03 -4.68 9.24
CA ALA A 69 13.49 -5.82 8.44
C ALA A 69 14.29 -5.36 7.20
N TYR A 70 13.87 -4.26 6.54
CA TYR A 70 14.63 -3.66 5.44
C TYR A 70 16.00 -3.14 5.93
N LEU A 71 16.05 -2.39 7.03
CA LEU A 71 17.30 -1.87 7.60
C LEU A 71 18.24 -2.99 8.07
N ALA A 72 17.69 -4.11 8.53
CA ALA A 72 18.45 -5.31 8.87
C ALA A 72 18.94 -6.10 7.64
N GLY A 73 18.61 -5.66 6.42
CA GLY A 73 19.00 -6.34 5.18
C GLY A 73 18.21 -7.61 4.89
N GLU A 74 17.04 -7.79 5.51
CA GLU A 74 16.14 -8.94 5.30
C GLU A 74 15.16 -8.75 4.15
N LEU A 75 14.95 -7.50 3.70
CA LEU A 75 14.10 -7.12 2.58
C LEU A 75 14.87 -6.33 1.51
N ASP A 76 14.42 -6.43 0.29
CA ASP A 76 14.90 -5.67 -0.87
C ASP A 76 13.86 -4.63 -1.33
N ALA A 77 12.59 -4.95 -1.12
CA ALA A 77 11.44 -4.19 -1.56
C ALA A 77 10.23 -4.44 -0.66
N GLY A 78 9.17 -3.69 -0.89
CA GLY A 78 7.89 -3.92 -0.23
C GLY A 78 6.83 -2.88 -0.58
N THR A 79 5.74 -2.92 0.18
CA THR A 79 4.66 -1.95 0.11
C THR A 79 4.70 -1.03 1.32
N ALA A 80 4.29 0.21 1.17
CA ALA A 80 4.05 1.12 2.28
C ALA A 80 3.16 2.28 1.84
N PRO A 81 2.40 2.91 2.77
CA PRO A 81 1.83 4.22 2.50
C PRO A 81 2.90 5.24 2.16
N GLY A 82 2.65 6.10 1.15
CA GLY A 82 3.61 7.12 0.72
C GLY A 82 4.09 8.00 1.86
N LEU A 83 3.21 8.35 2.81
CA LEU A 83 3.60 9.10 4.00
C LEU A 83 4.63 8.37 4.89
N ALA A 84 4.55 7.03 4.98
CA ALA A 84 5.50 6.25 5.77
C ALA A 84 6.89 6.25 5.11
N VAL A 85 6.94 6.28 3.77
CA VAL A 85 8.20 6.44 3.03
C VAL A 85 8.74 7.88 3.17
N ILE A 86 7.87 8.91 3.21
CA ILE A 86 8.28 10.29 3.53
C ILE A 86 8.96 10.33 4.91
N PHE A 87 8.39 9.69 5.94
CA PHE A 87 9.03 9.58 7.26
C PHE A 87 10.37 8.86 7.18
N ALA A 88 10.41 7.67 6.56
CA ALA A 88 11.65 6.90 6.43
C ALA A 88 12.77 7.73 5.73
N ARG A 89 12.41 8.48 4.69
CA ARG A 89 13.35 9.38 4.00
C ARG A 89 13.79 10.55 4.87
N SER A 90 12.95 11.10 5.72
CA SER A 90 13.33 12.15 6.67
C SER A 90 14.37 11.67 7.68
N GLU A 91 14.35 10.39 8.02
CA GLU A 91 15.33 9.70 8.88
C GLU A 91 16.53 9.16 8.12
N GLY A 92 16.66 9.46 6.82
CA GLY A 92 17.81 9.07 6.00
C GLY A 92 17.77 7.64 5.46
N VAL A 93 16.63 6.96 5.50
CA VAL A 93 16.49 5.60 4.95
C VAL A 93 16.48 5.65 3.41
N ASP A 94 17.39 4.91 2.78
CA ASP A 94 17.58 4.88 1.33
C ASP A 94 16.59 3.93 0.64
N MET A 95 15.38 4.42 0.35
CA MET A 95 14.37 3.72 -0.44
C MET A 95 13.67 4.67 -1.40
N LYS A 96 13.13 4.13 -2.50
CA LYS A 96 12.37 4.88 -3.50
C LYS A 96 11.03 4.23 -3.78
N LEU A 97 10.01 5.06 -3.97
CA LEU A 97 8.73 4.67 -4.53
C LEU A 97 8.87 4.48 -6.04
N VAL A 98 8.43 3.35 -6.55
CA VAL A 98 8.57 2.99 -7.97
C VAL A 98 7.24 2.76 -8.68
N ALA A 99 6.17 2.43 -7.94
CA ALA A 99 4.83 2.25 -8.48
C ALA A 99 3.75 2.53 -7.45
N SER A 100 2.59 3.00 -7.90
CA SER A 100 1.36 3.10 -7.10
C SER A 100 0.68 1.73 -7.02
N ILE A 101 0.14 1.40 -5.86
CA ILE A 101 -0.78 0.28 -5.67
C ILE A 101 -2.21 0.79 -5.71
N CYS A 102 -2.54 1.76 -4.87
CA CYS A 102 -3.88 2.35 -4.83
C CYS A 102 -3.90 3.74 -4.22
N GLN A 103 -4.98 4.47 -4.50
CA GLN A 103 -5.17 5.86 -4.13
C GLN A 103 -6.50 6.06 -3.42
N GLU A 104 -6.52 6.93 -2.42
CA GLU A 104 -7.75 7.55 -1.93
C GLU A 104 -8.26 8.50 -3.00
N ALA A 105 -9.47 8.30 -3.49
CA ALA A 105 -10.01 9.07 -4.61
C ALA A 105 -11.47 9.44 -4.42
N LYS A 106 -11.86 10.60 -4.97
CA LYS A 106 -13.25 11.01 -5.08
C LYS A 106 -13.97 10.17 -6.13
N GLY A 107 -15.23 9.86 -5.89
CA GLY A 107 -16.09 9.16 -6.82
C GLY A 107 -16.91 8.07 -6.16
N GLU A 108 -18.13 7.85 -6.68
CA GLU A 108 -19.07 6.86 -6.11
C GLU A 108 -18.59 5.42 -6.31
N ASN A 109 -17.72 5.19 -7.31
CA ASN A 109 -17.22 3.87 -7.66
C ASN A 109 -15.94 3.47 -6.90
N TYR A 110 -15.38 4.37 -6.08
CA TYR A 110 -14.15 4.10 -5.36
C TYR A 110 -14.39 4.09 -3.86
N PHE A 111 -13.76 3.13 -3.21
CA PHE A 111 -13.65 3.15 -1.77
C PHE A 111 -12.68 4.25 -1.33
N SER A 112 -13.02 4.94 -0.25
CA SER A 112 -12.09 5.78 0.49
C SER A 112 -12.21 5.45 1.97
N THR A 113 -11.07 5.37 2.64
CA THR A 113 -11.00 5.11 4.08
C THR A 113 -11.97 6.01 4.83
N THR A 114 -12.88 5.38 5.59
CA THR A 114 -14.07 6.05 6.12
C THR A 114 -14.01 6.15 7.64
N TYR A 115 -14.35 7.33 8.16
CA TYR A 115 -14.59 7.55 9.58
C TYR A 115 -16.07 7.43 9.86
N MET A 116 -16.41 6.55 10.81
CA MET A 116 -17.81 6.30 11.17
C MET A 116 -18.08 6.66 12.63
N VAL A 117 -19.33 7.03 12.88
CA VAL A 117 -19.90 7.36 14.19
C VAL A 117 -21.14 6.52 14.45
N LYS A 118 -21.65 6.49 15.67
CA LYS A 118 -22.96 5.88 15.97
C LYS A 118 -24.06 6.54 15.15
N ASP A 119 -24.93 5.74 14.59
CA ASP A 119 -26.01 6.20 13.72
C ASP A 119 -27.02 7.07 14.47
N ASP A 120 -27.45 6.62 15.64
CA ASP A 120 -28.35 7.30 16.56
C ASP A 120 -27.64 8.30 17.50
N GLY A 121 -26.30 8.42 17.45
CA GLY A 121 -25.49 9.25 18.33
C GLY A 121 -25.60 10.75 18.05
N PRO A 122 -25.10 11.60 18.98
CA PRO A 122 -25.16 13.04 18.88
C PRO A 122 -24.24 13.65 17.83
N ILE A 123 -23.17 12.93 17.42
CA ILE A 123 -22.19 13.44 16.46
C ILE A 123 -22.80 13.43 15.06
N LYS A 124 -23.13 14.58 14.50
CA LYS A 124 -23.70 14.70 13.14
C LYS A 124 -22.71 15.26 12.12
N ARG A 125 -21.71 16.01 12.56
CA ARG A 125 -20.64 16.64 11.78
C ARG A 125 -19.33 16.58 12.56
N VAL A 126 -18.19 16.83 11.90
CA VAL A 126 -16.86 16.71 12.53
C VAL A 126 -16.68 17.66 13.71
N GLN A 127 -17.30 18.86 13.66
CA GLN A 127 -17.27 19.85 14.75
C GLN A 127 -17.85 19.31 16.08
N ASP A 128 -18.77 18.35 15.99
CA ASP A 128 -19.42 17.77 17.18
C ASP A 128 -18.48 16.80 17.93
N LEU A 129 -17.28 16.51 17.38
CA LEU A 129 -16.22 15.74 18.05
C LEU A 129 -15.47 16.55 19.12
N LYS A 130 -15.79 17.85 19.33
CA LYS A 130 -15.14 18.64 20.37
C LYS A 130 -15.38 18.05 21.76
N GLY A 131 -14.30 17.85 22.51
CA GLY A 131 -14.32 17.17 23.82
C GLY A 131 -14.34 15.63 23.74
N GLY A 132 -14.50 15.06 22.53
CA GLY A 132 -14.55 13.62 22.30
C GLY A 132 -13.22 13.00 21.89
N THR A 133 -13.31 11.79 21.36
CA THR A 133 -12.15 10.97 20.95
C THR A 133 -12.39 10.38 19.57
N ILE A 134 -11.38 10.42 18.70
CA ILE A 134 -11.38 9.78 17.38
C ILE A 134 -10.37 8.61 17.36
N GLY A 135 -10.83 7.44 16.93
CA GLY A 135 -10.02 6.22 16.83
C GLY A 135 -9.26 6.12 15.51
N VAL A 136 -7.95 5.85 15.60
CA VAL A 136 -7.04 5.62 14.48
C VAL A 136 -6.26 4.31 14.71
N VAL A 137 -5.62 3.72 13.69
CA VAL A 137 -4.91 2.44 13.87
C VAL A 137 -3.50 2.60 14.44
N GLY A 138 -2.99 3.80 14.50
CA GLY A 138 -1.67 4.11 15.07
C GLY A 138 -1.33 5.58 14.87
N TYR A 139 -0.49 6.10 15.74
CA TYR A 139 0.00 7.47 15.63
C TYR A 139 0.97 7.61 14.46
N LYS A 140 0.95 8.78 13.81
CA LYS A 140 1.76 9.09 12.62
C LYS A 140 1.53 8.10 11.45
N THR A 141 0.34 7.47 11.39
CA THR A 141 -0.10 6.64 10.25
C THR A 141 -1.00 7.45 9.31
N ALA A 142 -1.36 6.85 8.16
CA ALA A 142 -2.31 7.45 7.23
C ALA A 142 -3.65 7.77 7.90
N THR A 143 -4.17 6.86 8.72
CA THR A 143 -5.43 7.07 9.45
C THR A 143 -5.33 8.20 10.48
N ASP A 144 -4.19 8.41 11.11
CA ASP A 144 -3.97 9.52 12.02
C ASP A 144 -3.88 10.86 11.23
N LEU A 145 -3.19 10.88 10.10
CA LEU A 145 -3.10 12.06 9.23
C LEU A 145 -4.50 12.53 8.80
N TRP A 146 -5.32 11.63 8.30
CA TRP A 146 -6.66 11.97 7.82
C TRP A 146 -7.60 12.39 8.95
N ALA A 147 -7.52 11.75 10.13
CA ALA A 147 -8.25 12.16 11.32
C ALA A 147 -7.91 13.61 11.68
N ARG A 148 -6.62 13.93 11.77
CA ARG A 148 -6.13 15.27 12.08
C ARG A 148 -6.51 16.28 11.00
N ALA A 149 -6.40 15.92 9.73
CA ALA A 149 -6.84 16.77 8.62
C ALA A 149 -8.34 17.11 8.71
N GLY A 150 -9.18 16.10 8.94
CA GLY A 150 -10.61 16.30 9.13
C GLY A 150 -10.94 17.22 10.33
N LEU A 151 -10.25 17.01 11.46
CA LEU A 151 -10.41 17.87 12.65
C LEU A 151 -9.97 19.32 12.37
N LEU A 152 -8.80 19.53 11.77
CA LEU A 152 -8.28 20.87 11.44
C LEU A 152 -9.21 21.61 10.47
N ASN A 153 -9.73 20.91 9.45
CA ASN A 153 -10.71 21.51 8.52
C ASN A 153 -12.03 21.87 9.19
N ALA A 154 -12.37 21.20 10.29
CA ALA A 154 -13.54 21.52 11.10
C ALA A 154 -13.28 22.61 12.17
N GLY A 155 -12.08 23.19 12.20
CA GLY A 155 -11.67 24.19 13.19
C GLY A 155 -11.34 23.61 14.57
N LEU A 156 -11.11 22.30 14.67
CA LEU A 156 -10.73 21.61 15.90
C LEU A 156 -9.22 21.36 15.92
N VAL A 157 -8.61 21.56 17.08
CA VAL A 157 -7.18 21.30 17.29
C VAL A 157 -7.02 19.85 17.78
N PRO A 158 -6.36 18.95 16.98
CA PRO A 158 -6.08 17.60 17.41
C PRO A 158 -5.32 17.56 18.75
N ASP A 159 -5.65 16.57 19.58
CA ASP A 159 -5.13 16.34 20.95
C ASP A 159 -5.50 17.42 21.99
N LYS A 160 -6.01 18.58 21.55
CA LYS A 160 -6.52 19.64 22.43
C LYS A 160 -8.04 19.62 22.49
N ASP A 161 -8.71 19.80 21.34
CA ASP A 161 -10.17 19.82 21.24
C ASP A 161 -10.78 18.43 21.09
N THR A 162 -10.07 17.50 20.44
CA THR A 162 -10.48 16.11 20.21
C THR A 162 -9.28 15.20 20.42
N LYS A 163 -9.37 14.21 21.29
CA LYS A 163 -8.31 13.24 21.53
C LYS A 163 -8.19 12.29 20.36
N VAL A 164 -6.95 11.96 19.94
CA VAL A 164 -6.68 10.88 19.01
C VAL A 164 -6.30 9.64 19.83
N PHE A 165 -6.94 8.51 19.53
CA PHE A 165 -6.73 7.26 20.27
C PHE A 165 -6.38 6.12 19.32
N SER A 166 -5.27 5.42 19.61
CA SER A 166 -4.81 4.30 18.80
C SER A 166 -5.48 2.99 19.19
N LEU A 167 -6.06 2.31 18.19
CA LEU A 167 -6.69 1.00 18.40
C LEU A 167 -6.86 0.29 17.05
N GLY A 168 -6.64 -1.06 17.03
CA GLY A 168 -6.68 -1.85 15.82
C GLY A 168 -8.06 -1.92 15.15
N PHE A 169 -8.10 -2.09 13.83
CA PHE A 169 -9.33 -2.20 13.04
C PHE A 169 -10.35 -3.22 13.59
N PRO A 170 -9.97 -4.44 14.05
CA PRO A 170 -10.95 -5.40 14.55
C PRO A 170 -11.77 -4.91 15.73
N ALA A 171 -11.18 -4.09 16.61
CA ALA A 171 -11.82 -3.56 17.81
C ALA A 171 -12.54 -2.22 17.57
N MET A 172 -12.29 -1.55 16.44
CA MET A 172 -12.75 -0.18 16.17
C MET A 172 -14.27 -0.06 16.20
N GLY A 173 -14.99 -0.98 15.56
CA GLY A 173 -16.45 -0.92 15.49
C GLY A 173 -17.14 -1.03 16.86
N ASP A 174 -16.66 -1.91 17.72
CA ASP A 174 -17.20 -2.06 19.06
C ASP A 174 -16.79 -0.89 19.97
N ALA A 175 -15.60 -0.32 19.76
CA ALA A 175 -15.18 0.88 20.46
C ALA A 175 -16.06 2.10 20.16
N VAL A 176 -16.52 2.25 18.89
CA VAL A 176 -17.49 3.30 18.53
C VAL A 176 -18.86 3.02 19.17
N ARG A 177 -19.36 1.77 19.09
CA ARG A 177 -20.68 1.41 19.65
C ARG A 177 -20.76 1.57 21.16
N THR A 178 -19.66 1.36 21.87
CA THR A 178 -19.59 1.47 23.35
C THR A 178 -19.10 2.83 23.84
N ASP A 179 -19.00 3.83 22.94
CA ASP A 179 -18.54 5.18 23.24
C ASP A 179 -17.10 5.27 23.79
N LYS A 180 -16.30 4.21 23.63
CA LYS A 180 -14.86 4.27 23.94
C LYS A 180 -14.14 5.28 23.06
N VAL A 181 -14.59 5.40 21.81
CA VAL A 181 -14.28 6.50 20.88
C VAL A 181 -15.58 6.98 20.23
N GLN A 182 -15.72 8.29 19.98
CA GLN A 182 -16.91 8.85 19.36
C GLN A 182 -16.93 8.70 17.84
N ALA A 183 -15.76 8.62 17.21
CA ALA A 183 -15.58 8.27 15.81
C ALA A 183 -14.46 7.25 15.66
N GLY A 184 -14.52 6.41 14.64
CA GLY A 184 -13.49 5.41 14.36
C GLY A 184 -13.20 5.27 12.87
N THR A 185 -12.00 4.81 12.54
CA THR A 185 -11.52 4.64 11.17
C THR A 185 -11.77 3.22 10.66
N PHE A 186 -12.23 3.10 9.42
CA PHE A 186 -12.53 1.82 8.78
C PHE A 186 -11.97 1.76 7.35
N VAL A 187 -11.36 0.63 7.03
CA VAL A 187 -10.95 0.20 5.69
C VAL A 187 -11.65 -1.11 5.34
N GLU A 188 -11.64 -1.51 4.07
CA GLU A 188 -12.10 -2.84 3.70
C GLU A 188 -11.13 -3.94 4.21
N PRO A 189 -11.64 -5.08 4.70
CA PRO A 189 -13.05 -5.50 4.73
C PRO A 189 -13.82 -5.05 5.99
N PHE A 190 -13.19 -4.36 6.93
CA PHE A 190 -13.80 -3.95 8.21
C PHE A 190 -14.96 -2.97 8.01
N TYR A 191 -14.86 -2.08 7.02
CA TYR A 191 -15.95 -1.15 6.69
C TYR A 191 -17.23 -1.91 6.31
N SER A 192 -17.17 -2.80 5.33
CA SER A 192 -18.32 -3.61 4.90
C SER A 192 -18.90 -4.47 6.02
N GLN A 193 -18.06 -5.02 6.90
CA GLN A 193 -18.51 -5.76 8.08
C GLN A 193 -19.31 -4.87 9.03
N GLN A 194 -18.87 -3.62 9.25
CA GLN A 194 -19.61 -2.70 10.13
C GLN A 194 -20.90 -2.20 9.49
N VAL A 195 -20.92 -1.96 8.19
CA VAL A 195 -22.14 -1.62 7.44
C VAL A 195 -23.15 -2.76 7.56
N ALA A 196 -22.74 -4.02 7.37
CA ALA A 196 -23.61 -5.18 7.52
C ALA A 196 -24.14 -5.38 8.95
N LYS A 197 -23.33 -5.07 9.98
CA LYS A 197 -23.72 -5.12 11.39
C LYS A 197 -24.71 -4.00 11.77
N GLY A 198 -24.69 -2.89 11.04
CA GLY A 198 -25.51 -1.72 11.30
C GLY A 198 -25.10 -0.90 12.54
N GLY A 199 -25.88 0.14 12.83
CA GLY A 199 -25.69 1.02 14.00
C GLY A 199 -24.53 2.00 13.89
N LEU A 200 -23.84 2.04 12.74
CA LEU A 200 -22.82 3.04 12.43
C LEU A 200 -23.10 3.70 11.08
N ARG A 201 -22.78 4.97 10.95
CA ARG A 201 -22.87 5.71 9.69
C ARG A 201 -21.59 6.49 9.40
N LYS A 202 -21.39 6.79 8.14
CA LYS A 202 -20.27 7.62 7.67
C LYS A 202 -20.36 9.01 8.28
N LEU A 203 -19.22 9.54 8.74
CA LEU A 203 -19.03 10.93 9.12
C LEU A 203 -18.25 11.70 8.04
N PHE A 204 -17.08 11.17 7.64
CA PHE A 204 -16.27 11.70 6.55
C PHE A 204 -15.32 10.61 6.02
N THR A 205 -14.66 10.87 4.89
CA THR A 205 -13.66 9.98 4.28
C THR A 205 -12.27 10.62 4.28
N ALA A 206 -11.25 9.81 4.03
CA ALA A 206 -9.87 10.27 3.90
C ALA A 206 -9.73 11.34 2.81
N VAL A 207 -10.36 11.12 1.64
CA VAL A 207 -10.30 12.07 0.53
C VAL A 207 -11.04 13.38 0.83
N GLU A 208 -12.15 13.32 1.59
CA GLU A 208 -12.86 14.52 2.07
C GLU A 208 -12.00 15.29 3.09
N ALA A 209 -11.26 14.59 3.95
CA ALA A 209 -10.40 15.18 4.96
C ALA A 209 -9.23 15.99 4.39
N VAL A 210 -8.59 15.52 3.31
CA VAL A 210 -7.47 16.26 2.68
C VAL A 210 -7.89 17.09 1.48
N GLY A 211 -9.09 16.83 0.91
CA GLY A 211 -9.69 17.63 -0.17
C GLY A 211 -9.24 17.27 -1.60
N TYR A 212 -8.33 16.32 -1.78
CA TYR A 212 -7.81 15.89 -3.09
C TYR A 212 -7.51 14.40 -3.11
N ASP A 213 -7.47 13.82 -4.32
CA ASP A 213 -7.06 12.44 -4.55
C ASP A 213 -5.56 12.28 -4.23
N HIS A 214 -5.19 11.23 -3.48
CA HIS A 214 -3.82 11.05 -3.03
C HIS A 214 -3.41 9.60 -2.92
N GLU A 215 -2.08 9.35 -2.97
CA GLU A 215 -1.53 8.02 -2.77
C GLU A 215 -1.88 7.48 -1.40
N LEU A 216 -2.35 6.23 -1.39
CA LEU A 216 -2.55 5.46 -0.17
C LEU A 216 -1.42 4.48 0.03
N LEU A 217 -1.17 3.62 -0.96
CA LEU A 217 -0.24 2.52 -0.84
C LEU A 217 0.60 2.40 -2.11
N ASP A 218 1.89 2.23 -1.92
CA ASP A 218 2.89 2.26 -2.98
C ASP A 218 3.87 1.10 -2.86
N VAL A 219 4.50 0.73 -3.99
CA VAL A 219 5.65 -0.18 -4.05
C VAL A 219 6.93 0.63 -3.88
N TRP A 220 7.77 0.21 -2.95
CA TRP A 220 9.12 0.74 -2.77
C TRP A 220 10.18 -0.33 -2.99
N PHE A 221 11.37 0.12 -3.41
CA PHE A 221 12.60 -0.65 -3.45
C PHE A 221 13.71 0.09 -2.73
N GLY A 222 14.64 -0.65 -2.11
CA GLY A 222 15.88 -0.09 -1.58
C GLY A 222 16.78 0.43 -2.70
N GLU A 223 17.40 1.61 -2.54
CA GLU A 223 18.25 2.22 -3.58
C GLU A 223 19.42 1.32 -3.96
N LYS A 224 19.97 0.55 -3.01
CA LYS A 224 21.05 -0.42 -3.29
C LYS A 224 20.58 -1.48 -4.28
N PHE A 225 19.37 -2.03 -4.10
CA PHE A 225 18.81 -3.05 -4.99
C PHE A 225 18.51 -2.46 -6.37
N LEU A 226 17.92 -1.27 -6.43
CA LEU A 226 17.63 -0.56 -7.70
C LEU A 226 18.89 -0.37 -8.54
N LYS A 227 20.01 0.03 -7.90
CA LYS A 227 21.29 0.25 -8.58
C LYS A 227 21.96 -1.05 -9.03
N ALA A 228 21.85 -2.11 -8.22
CA ALA A 228 22.47 -3.41 -8.51
C ALA A 228 21.70 -4.23 -9.55
N HIS A 229 20.38 -4.11 -9.59
CA HIS A 229 19.51 -4.99 -10.39
C HIS A 229 18.43 -4.22 -11.19
N PRO A 230 18.79 -3.19 -12.00
CA PRO A 230 17.82 -2.34 -12.69
C PRO A 230 16.93 -3.13 -13.66
N ASP A 231 17.46 -4.13 -14.35
CA ASP A 231 16.71 -4.95 -15.32
C ASP A 231 15.73 -5.91 -14.61
N VAL A 232 16.10 -6.39 -13.42
CA VAL A 232 15.23 -7.22 -12.57
C VAL A 232 14.04 -6.38 -12.08
N VAL A 233 14.26 -5.14 -11.66
CA VAL A 233 13.18 -4.23 -11.25
C VAL A 233 12.26 -3.90 -12.42
N ARG A 234 12.80 -3.66 -13.62
CA ARG A 234 11.98 -3.46 -14.84
C ARG A 234 11.12 -4.68 -15.16
N ALA A 235 11.70 -5.88 -15.05
CA ALA A 235 10.98 -7.13 -15.28
C ALA A 235 9.87 -7.34 -14.25
N PHE A 236 10.14 -7.09 -12.96
CA PHE A 236 9.14 -7.13 -11.90
C PHE A 236 8.00 -6.13 -12.14
N LEU A 237 8.32 -4.88 -12.49
CA LEU A 237 7.31 -3.85 -12.71
C LEU A 237 6.52 -4.08 -14.02
N ALA A 238 7.10 -4.72 -15.04
CA ALA A 238 6.35 -5.14 -16.21
C ALA A 238 5.29 -6.19 -15.86
N ASP A 239 5.64 -7.20 -15.08
CA ASP A 239 4.71 -8.21 -14.58
C ASP A 239 3.67 -7.59 -13.63
N TYR A 240 4.08 -6.69 -12.72
CA TYR A 240 3.19 -5.96 -11.83
C TYR A 240 2.12 -5.17 -12.58
N VAL A 241 2.50 -4.44 -13.63
CA VAL A 241 1.56 -3.66 -14.47
C VAL A 241 0.62 -4.60 -15.24
N ALA A 242 1.11 -5.73 -15.76
CA ALA A 242 0.28 -6.72 -16.43
C ALA A 242 -0.77 -7.32 -15.47
N VAL A 243 -0.36 -7.67 -14.25
CA VAL A 243 -1.25 -8.17 -13.21
C VAL A 243 -2.24 -7.11 -12.75
N THR A 244 -1.83 -5.83 -12.63
CA THR A 244 -2.73 -4.72 -12.30
C THR A 244 -3.83 -4.55 -13.36
N LYS A 245 -3.46 -4.57 -14.64
CA LYS A 245 -4.43 -4.51 -15.75
C LYS A 245 -5.39 -5.69 -15.74
N TYR A 246 -4.88 -6.90 -15.49
CA TYR A 246 -5.72 -8.09 -15.34
C TYR A 246 -6.70 -7.93 -14.18
N TYR A 247 -6.22 -7.51 -13.01
CA TYR A 247 -7.06 -7.28 -11.83
C TYR A 247 -8.20 -6.32 -12.13
N LEU A 248 -7.91 -5.18 -12.73
CA LEU A 248 -8.91 -4.16 -13.08
C LEU A 248 -9.95 -4.65 -14.11
N SER A 249 -9.52 -5.47 -15.06
CA SER A 249 -10.40 -5.99 -16.12
C SER A 249 -11.17 -7.25 -15.71
N ASN A 250 -10.72 -7.96 -14.65
CA ASN A 250 -11.25 -9.26 -14.23
C ASN A 250 -11.40 -9.33 -12.69
N MET A 251 -11.85 -8.23 -12.07
CA MET A 251 -11.81 -8.06 -10.61
C MET A 251 -12.50 -9.19 -9.84
N GLU A 252 -13.67 -9.65 -10.29
CA GLU A 252 -14.38 -10.74 -9.65
C GLU A 252 -13.56 -12.02 -9.65
N GLN A 253 -13.01 -12.41 -10.82
CA GLN A 253 -12.20 -13.62 -10.93
C GLN A 253 -10.91 -13.50 -10.11
N ALA A 254 -10.25 -12.35 -10.17
CA ALA A 254 -9.05 -12.07 -9.39
C ALA A 254 -9.30 -12.19 -7.87
N LYS A 255 -10.41 -11.64 -7.37
CA LYS A 255 -10.84 -11.79 -5.98
C LYS A 255 -11.11 -13.25 -5.61
N ARG A 256 -11.74 -14.03 -6.49
CA ARG A 256 -11.96 -15.48 -6.29
C ARG A 256 -10.64 -16.26 -6.21
N ASP A 257 -9.70 -15.95 -7.10
CA ASP A 257 -8.36 -16.58 -7.12
C ASP A 257 -7.59 -16.29 -5.82
N LEU A 258 -7.61 -15.05 -5.34
CA LEU A 258 -7.00 -14.64 -4.07
C LEU A 258 -7.65 -15.31 -2.85
N HIS A 259 -8.97 -15.40 -2.83
CA HIS A 259 -9.70 -16.08 -1.76
C HIS A 259 -9.38 -17.58 -1.74
N LYS A 260 -9.38 -18.24 -2.90
CA LYS A 260 -8.99 -19.66 -3.03
C LYS A 260 -7.56 -19.92 -2.55
N ALA A 261 -6.66 -18.97 -2.78
CA ALA A 261 -5.27 -19.02 -2.33
C ALA A 261 -5.05 -18.57 -0.86
N ASN A 262 -6.13 -18.31 -0.10
CA ASN A 262 -6.11 -17.89 1.31
C ASN A 262 -5.40 -16.55 1.59
N PHE A 263 -5.28 -15.67 0.59
CA PHE A 263 -4.81 -14.30 0.83
C PHE A 263 -5.86 -13.44 1.54
N VAL A 264 -7.13 -13.69 1.25
CA VAL A 264 -8.27 -13.05 1.91
C VAL A 264 -9.12 -14.13 2.60
N ARG A 265 -9.46 -13.88 3.86
CA ARG A 265 -10.27 -14.79 4.68
C ARG A 265 -11.69 -14.26 4.84
N GLY A 266 -12.62 -15.16 5.15
CA GLY A 266 -14.04 -14.82 5.34
C GLY A 266 -14.91 -15.22 4.15
N PRO A 267 -16.22 -14.90 4.18
CA PRO A 267 -17.12 -15.26 3.10
C PRO A 267 -16.77 -14.58 1.78
N ILE A 268 -16.63 -15.34 0.71
CA ILE A 268 -16.28 -14.83 -0.63
C ILE A 268 -17.30 -13.79 -1.13
N GLU A 269 -18.58 -13.97 -0.85
CA GLU A 269 -19.64 -13.07 -1.28
C GLU A 269 -19.52 -11.66 -0.66
N ALA A 270 -19.00 -11.57 0.57
CA ALA A 270 -18.70 -10.30 1.20
C ALA A 270 -17.49 -9.62 0.49
N TYR A 271 -16.43 -10.38 0.21
CA TYR A 271 -15.25 -9.85 -0.45
C TYR A 271 -15.54 -9.37 -1.88
N LEU A 272 -16.39 -10.07 -2.62
CA LEU A 272 -16.79 -9.67 -3.98
C LEU A 272 -17.56 -8.34 -4.00
N LYS A 273 -18.33 -8.06 -2.95
CA LYS A 273 -19.14 -6.83 -2.82
C LYS A 273 -18.32 -5.63 -2.32
N ASN A 274 -17.13 -5.84 -1.77
CA ASN A 274 -16.30 -4.75 -1.27
C ASN A 274 -15.95 -3.80 -2.41
N ALA A 275 -16.20 -2.51 -2.23
CA ALA A 275 -15.70 -1.47 -3.10
C ALA A 275 -14.18 -1.46 -3.08
N ASP A 276 -13.54 -1.10 -4.19
CA ASP A 276 -12.09 -1.03 -4.31
C ASP A 276 -11.61 0.43 -4.38
N TRP A 277 -10.37 0.65 -3.94
CA TRP A 277 -9.70 1.92 -4.14
C TRP A 277 -9.41 2.16 -5.62
N ARG A 278 -9.20 3.42 -5.99
CA ARG A 278 -8.71 3.74 -7.32
C ARG A 278 -7.30 3.18 -7.52
N ARG A 279 -7.08 2.49 -8.64
CA ARG A 279 -5.77 1.97 -9.04
C ARG A 279 -5.43 2.50 -10.43
N ASP A 280 -4.18 2.96 -10.58
CA ASP A 280 -3.68 3.34 -11.90
C ASP A 280 -3.30 2.07 -12.69
N PRO A 281 -3.84 1.85 -13.91
CA PRO A 281 -3.59 0.63 -14.67
C PRO A 281 -2.13 0.46 -15.11
N ASN A 282 -1.33 1.52 -15.08
CA ASN A 282 0.08 1.52 -15.42
C ASN A 282 0.98 1.66 -14.17
N GLY A 283 0.41 1.66 -12.96
CA GLY A 283 1.13 1.80 -11.71
C GLY A 283 1.73 3.20 -11.50
N ARG A 284 1.19 4.25 -12.14
CA ARG A 284 1.73 5.61 -12.02
C ARG A 284 1.40 6.23 -10.67
N LEU A 285 2.42 6.79 -10.04
CA LEU A 285 2.31 7.54 -8.79
C LEU A 285 1.77 8.95 -9.02
N ASN A 286 0.88 9.40 -8.16
CA ASN A 286 0.47 10.80 -8.06
C ASN A 286 1.49 11.58 -7.21
N VAL A 287 2.60 11.95 -7.83
CA VAL A 287 3.74 12.62 -7.16
C VAL A 287 3.32 13.95 -6.51
N GLU A 288 2.43 14.69 -7.17
CA GLU A 288 1.94 15.97 -6.64
C GLU A 288 1.14 15.78 -5.34
N SER A 289 0.41 14.67 -5.21
CA SER A 289 -0.27 14.35 -3.95
C SER A 289 0.69 14.04 -2.83
N LEU A 290 1.79 13.33 -3.11
CA LEU A 290 2.86 13.04 -2.14
C LEU A 290 3.55 14.33 -1.67
N LYS A 291 3.78 15.30 -2.57
CA LYS A 291 4.31 16.62 -2.21
C LYS A 291 3.38 17.37 -1.27
N LYS A 292 2.07 17.39 -1.59
CA LYS A 292 1.05 18.01 -0.73
C LYS A 292 0.97 17.35 0.64
N LEU A 293 1.02 16.00 0.70
CA LEU A 293 1.06 15.26 1.96
C LEU A 293 2.30 15.61 2.78
N SER A 294 3.49 15.65 2.15
CA SER A 294 4.75 16.04 2.81
C SER A 294 4.68 17.45 3.40
N THR A 295 4.15 18.42 2.63
CA THR A 295 3.93 19.79 3.10
C THR A 295 2.94 19.84 4.27
N PHE A 296 1.84 19.09 4.19
CA PHE A 296 0.86 19.01 5.27
C PHE A 296 1.48 18.41 6.56
N MET A 297 2.29 17.37 6.43
CA MET A 297 3.01 16.75 7.55
C MET A 297 4.00 17.72 8.21
N LEU A 298 4.68 18.56 7.42
CA LEU A 298 5.63 19.57 7.92
C LEU A 298 4.89 20.74 8.56
N ASP A 299 4.00 21.40 7.80
CA ASP A 299 3.50 22.74 8.15
C ASP A 299 2.28 22.70 9.10
N LYS A 300 1.45 21.64 9.02
CA LYS A 300 0.20 21.55 9.80
C LYS A 300 0.30 20.57 10.96
N LEU A 301 1.02 19.47 10.78
CA LEU A 301 1.12 18.44 11.80
C LEU A 301 2.43 18.52 12.59
N HIS A 302 3.42 19.25 12.09
CA HIS A 302 4.78 19.32 12.67
C HIS A 302 5.38 17.93 12.92
N TRP A 303 5.13 17.01 11.97
CA TRP A 303 5.63 15.64 12.03
C TRP A 303 7.01 15.48 11.43
N LEU A 304 7.45 16.44 10.63
CA LEU A 304 8.77 16.51 10.00
C LEU A 304 9.52 17.71 10.53
N ASP A 305 10.82 17.57 10.81
CA ASP A 305 11.70 18.67 11.26
C ASP A 305 12.18 19.54 10.10
N LYS A 306 12.17 18.98 8.87
CA LYS A 306 12.62 19.65 7.64
C LYS A 306 11.89 19.12 6.41
N PRO A 307 11.83 19.89 5.31
CA PRO A 307 11.25 19.43 4.06
C PRO A 307 11.91 18.17 3.53
N VAL A 308 11.13 17.25 3.00
CA VAL A 308 11.59 16.05 2.29
C VAL A 308 11.53 16.31 0.79
N ASN A 309 12.61 16.00 0.07
CA ASN A 309 12.62 16.06 -1.39
C ASN A 309 11.86 14.85 -1.98
N VAL A 310 10.56 15.05 -2.24
CA VAL A 310 9.68 14.00 -2.77
C VAL A 310 10.11 13.56 -4.16
N ASP A 311 10.56 14.46 -5.02
CA ASP A 311 11.04 14.09 -6.36
C ASP A 311 12.24 13.13 -6.28
N ALA A 312 13.12 13.32 -5.31
CA ALA A 312 14.27 12.44 -5.10
C ALA A 312 13.87 11.06 -4.52
N MET A 313 12.70 10.92 -3.88
CA MET A 313 12.24 9.65 -3.35
C MET A 313 11.37 8.83 -4.32
N VAL A 314 11.05 9.38 -5.50
CA VAL A 314 10.25 8.71 -6.53
C VAL A 314 11.11 8.37 -7.74
N ASP A 315 10.98 7.15 -8.26
CA ASP A 315 11.64 6.75 -9.51
C ASP A 315 10.72 5.84 -10.35
N GLN A 316 9.94 6.46 -11.21
CA GLN A 316 9.04 5.75 -12.13
C GLN A 316 9.70 5.36 -13.47
N SER A 317 11.01 5.54 -13.61
CA SER A 317 11.75 5.21 -14.85
C SER A 317 11.83 3.71 -15.11
N TYR A 318 11.52 2.90 -14.11
CA TYR A 318 11.47 1.43 -14.21
C TYR A 318 10.12 0.91 -14.71
N LEU A 319 9.04 1.71 -14.67
CA LEU A 319 7.73 1.31 -15.19
C LEU A 319 7.77 1.16 -16.73
N PRO A 320 6.98 0.26 -17.30
CA PRO A 320 6.80 0.16 -18.75
C PRO A 320 6.36 1.50 -19.36
N ARG A 321 6.86 1.77 -20.57
CA ARG A 321 6.51 2.98 -21.36
C ARG A 321 5.14 2.87 -21.97
#